data_36c1fb016b2490f529c00831b2401206
#
_entry.id   36c1fb016b2490f529c00831b2401206
#
_cell.length_a   1.000
_cell.length_b   1.000
_cell.length_c   1.000
_cell.angle_alpha   90.00
_cell.angle_beta   90.00
_cell.angle_gamma   90.00
#
_symmetry.space_group_name_H-M   'P 1'
#
loop_
_entity.id
_entity.type
_entity.pdbx_description
1 polymer ?
#
loop_
_entity_poly.entity_id
_entity_poly.type
_entity_poly.pdbx_seq_one_letter_code
_entity_poly.pdbx_strand_id
1 'polypeptide(L)'
;QSTETFTFYITWSFPNRKAWSSVVVGNYYSNQYPDAWKAAETIIPQIPELENKTLSFINALLGTSYPEVVKEAALFNLATLRSQTVFRLPSGHMMGWEGVMDRFGSCEGSCTHVWNYETATPYLFGELAKTMRDVEFNYATKENGLMNFRASLPLSEASKGNNPAADGQMGCIMKIYREWQLSGDNDFLKNNWGQVKKVLSYAWIEKGWDGNQDGVMEGSQHNTMDVNYFGPNPQMGFWYMGALKAVEKMSIAMKDKSFAKKCRTLFEKGSEWMDENLFNGEYYEHKITDPKTFEFLDMNDPDVKIPGFQLGQGCLVDQLVGQYMAHLCGLGYLGDKKNIQTTMKSIMKYNFVEDFSRHFNNMRSYVMGDEAGLLMASWPKGRLEVPFPYFSEVMTGFEYCAAVGMLYEGMEEDALTCINAIRRRHDGAKRNPFSESECGHHYARSMASWSAIIALSEFQYSGVDKSMKITDRPG
;
A
#
# COMPACT_ATOMS: atom_id res chain seq x y z
N GLN A 1 -15.82 -26.81 47.22
CA GLN A 1 -15.61 -27.06 45.79
C GLN A 1 -14.21 -26.57 45.44
N SER A 2 -13.32 -27.46 44.97
CA SER A 2 -12.02 -27.08 44.40
C SER A 2 -12.19 -26.86 42.91
N THR A 3 -11.62 -25.79 42.39
CA THR A 3 -11.55 -25.52 40.94
C THR A 3 -10.14 -25.88 40.50
N GLU A 4 -10.01 -26.69 39.46
CA GLU A 4 -8.74 -27.02 38.82
C GLU A 4 -8.78 -26.48 37.40
N THR A 5 -7.62 -25.96 36.94
CA THR A 5 -7.45 -25.45 35.57
C THR A 5 -6.56 -26.41 34.81
N PHE A 6 -7.00 -26.84 33.63
CA PHE A 6 -6.23 -27.67 32.72
C PHE A 6 -5.92 -26.86 31.46
N THR A 7 -4.64 -26.82 31.09
CA THR A 7 -4.20 -26.15 29.86
C THR A 7 -3.94 -27.21 28.77
N PHE A 8 -4.54 -27.00 27.60
CA PHE A 8 -4.34 -27.84 26.43
C PHE A 8 -3.65 -27.01 25.34
N TYR A 9 -2.64 -27.62 24.69
CA TYR A 9 -1.94 -27.04 23.56
C TYR A 9 -2.36 -27.77 22.29
N ILE A 10 -2.69 -26.99 21.26
CA ILE A 10 -3.04 -27.51 19.93
C ILE A 10 -1.94 -27.09 18.97
N THR A 11 -1.31 -28.06 18.32
CA THR A 11 -0.31 -27.83 17.29
C THR A 11 -0.72 -28.51 15.99
N TRP A 12 -0.31 -27.93 14.87
CA TRP A 12 -0.59 -28.48 13.55
C TRP A 12 0.61 -28.30 12.61
N SER A 13 0.66 -29.11 11.55
CA SER A 13 1.67 -29.01 10.51
C SER A 13 1.05 -29.25 9.14
N PHE A 14 1.19 -28.29 8.26
CA PHE A 14 0.68 -28.33 6.88
C PHE A 14 1.82 -28.05 5.89
N PRO A 15 2.72 -29.04 5.64
CA PRO A 15 3.91 -28.84 4.82
C PRO A 15 3.60 -28.69 3.32
N ASN A 16 2.43 -29.18 2.86
CA ASN A 16 2.10 -29.30 1.45
C ASN A 16 1.34 -28.10 0.89
N ARG A 17 1.75 -26.88 1.25
CA ARG A 17 1.14 -25.66 0.71
C ARG A 17 1.42 -25.54 -0.79
N LYS A 18 0.38 -25.23 -1.54
CA LYS A 18 0.48 -24.86 -2.96
C LYS A 18 0.31 -23.36 -3.18
N ALA A 19 -0.48 -22.69 -2.33
CA ALA A 19 -0.94 -21.33 -2.56
C ALA A 19 -1.57 -21.20 -3.98
N TRP A 20 -1.04 -20.33 -4.83
CA TRP A 20 -1.46 -20.19 -6.25
C TRP A 20 -0.54 -20.93 -7.23
N SER A 21 0.32 -21.81 -6.73
CA SER A 21 1.21 -22.61 -7.56
C SER A 21 0.54 -23.93 -8.02
N SER A 22 0.93 -24.43 -9.18
CA SER A 22 0.57 -25.78 -9.63
C SER A 22 1.29 -26.87 -8.83
N VAL A 23 2.43 -26.56 -8.22
CA VAL A 23 3.27 -27.47 -7.44
C VAL A 23 3.25 -27.11 -5.94
N VAL A 24 3.66 -28.05 -5.10
CA VAL A 24 3.84 -27.77 -3.67
C VAL A 24 5.03 -26.84 -3.48
N VAL A 25 4.78 -25.67 -2.88
CA VAL A 25 5.81 -24.67 -2.55
C VAL A 25 6.25 -24.72 -1.08
N GLY A 26 5.46 -25.37 -0.21
CA GLY A 26 5.80 -25.59 1.21
C GLY A 26 5.59 -24.37 2.11
N ASN A 27 6.08 -24.49 3.33
CA ASN A 27 6.07 -23.44 4.36
C ASN A 27 7.42 -23.35 5.07
N TYR A 28 7.81 -22.16 5.47
CA TYR A 28 9.08 -21.92 6.18
C TYR A 28 9.20 -22.69 7.49
N TYR A 29 8.11 -22.75 8.28
CA TYR A 29 8.12 -23.46 9.56
C TYR A 29 8.39 -24.97 9.42
N SER A 30 8.09 -25.56 8.25
CA SER A 30 8.34 -26.97 7.97
C SER A 30 9.85 -27.30 7.87
N ASN A 31 10.71 -26.28 7.65
CA ASN A 31 12.17 -26.45 7.73
C ASN A 31 12.66 -26.51 9.18
N GLN A 32 11.87 -26.00 10.13
CA GLN A 32 12.24 -25.94 11.55
C GLN A 32 11.63 -27.10 12.34
N TYR A 33 10.40 -27.49 11.98
CA TYR A 33 9.61 -28.50 12.66
C TYR A 33 9.11 -29.53 11.65
N PRO A 34 9.63 -30.79 11.70
CA PRO A 34 9.23 -31.81 10.73
C PRO A 34 7.76 -32.22 10.85
N ASP A 35 7.18 -32.07 12.04
CA ASP A 35 5.77 -32.37 12.31
C ASP A 35 5.20 -31.52 13.45
N ALA A 36 3.91 -31.69 13.72
CA ALA A 36 3.19 -30.96 14.77
C ALA A 36 3.69 -31.30 16.17
N TRP A 37 4.13 -32.54 16.40
CA TRP A 37 4.66 -32.98 17.72
C TRP A 37 5.98 -32.28 18.02
N LYS A 38 6.90 -32.24 17.05
CA LYS A 38 8.17 -31.55 17.20
C LYS A 38 8.01 -30.03 17.39
N ALA A 39 7.01 -29.46 16.73
CA ALA A 39 6.62 -28.06 16.97
C ALA A 39 6.16 -27.87 18.43
N ALA A 40 5.32 -28.77 18.96
CA ALA A 40 4.88 -28.74 20.36
C ALA A 40 6.06 -28.81 21.34
N GLU A 41 6.90 -29.81 21.20
CA GLU A 41 8.09 -30.01 22.07
C GLU A 41 8.99 -28.76 22.09
N THR A 42 9.13 -28.08 20.96
CA THR A 42 10.04 -26.95 20.84
C THR A 42 9.42 -25.64 21.31
N ILE A 43 8.13 -25.40 21.02
CA ILE A 43 7.49 -24.10 21.24
C ILE A 43 6.81 -23.99 22.59
N ILE A 44 6.20 -25.08 23.12
CA ILE A 44 5.48 -25.03 24.41
C ILE A 44 6.36 -24.47 25.54
N PRO A 45 7.64 -24.87 25.71
CA PRO A 45 8.49 -24.28 26.73
C PRO A 45 8.77 -22.78 26.57
N GLN A 46 8.61 -22.24 25.35
CA GLN A 46 8.85 -20.83 25.04
C GLN A 46 7.60 -19.96 25.18
N ILE A 47 6.40 -20.56 25.30
CA ILE A 47 5.14 -19.81 25.34
C ILE A 47 5.14 -18.72 26.42
N PRO A 48 5.59 -18.93 27.66
CA PRO A 48 5.59 -17.87 28.67
C PRO A 48 6.41 -16.64 28.28
N GLU A 49 7.55 -16.84 27.61
CA GLU A 49 8.39 -15.75 27.12
C GLU A 49 7.73 -15.03 25.94
N LEU A 50 7.18 -15.76 24.99
CA LEU A 50 6.49 -15.21 23.82
C LEU A 50 5.24 -14.42 24.23
N GLU A 51 4.48 -14.95 25.18
CA GLU A 51 3.31 -14.26 25.76
C GLU A 51 3.74 -12.96 26.45
N ASN A 52 4.77 -13.00 27.29
CA ASN A 52 5.28 -11.81 27.98
C ASN A 52 5.74 -10.73 26.98
N LYS A 53 6.46 -11.10 25.92
CA LYS A 53 6.87 -10.16 24.86
C LYS A 53 5.66 -9.55 24.15
N THR A 54 4.66 -10.35 23.83
CA THR A 54 3.43 -9.88 23.18
C THR A 54 2.66 -8.93 24.07
N LEU A 55 2.46 -9.29 25.34
CA LEU A 55 1.76 -8.44 26.31
C LEU A 55 2.52 -7.15 26.59
N SER A 56 3.86 -7.20 26.67
CA SER A 56 4.69 -6.01 26.85
C SER A 56 4.54 -5.03 25.70
N PHE A 57 4.52 -5.52 24.45
CA PHE A 57 4.28 -4.69 23.27
C PHE A 57 2.89 -4.07 23.28
N ILE A 58 1.85 -4.89 23.52
CA ILE A 58 0.45 -4.41 23.55
C ILE A 58 0.28 -3.38 24.66
N ASN A 59 0.76 -3.67 25.87
CA ASN A 59 0.62 -2.76 27.02
C ASN A 59 1.38 -1.45 26.81
N ALA A 60 2.54 -1.48 26.17
CA ALA A 60 3.27 -0.27 25.83
C ALA A 60 2.47 0.63 24.88
N LEU A 61 1.84 0.07 23.86
CA LEU A 61 1.01 0.84 22.93
C LEU A 61 -0.30 1.32 23.59
N LEU A 62 -0.96 0.47 24.35
CA LEU A 62 -2.18 0.85 25.08
C LEU A 62 -1.93 1.92 26.15
N GLY A 63 -0.74 1.94 26.73
CA GLY A 63 -0.32 2.95 27.72
C GLY A 63 0.05 4.31 27.14
N THR A 64 0.04 4.48 25.81
CA THR A 64 0.28 5.77 25.16
C THR A 64 -0.93 6.69 25.26
N SER A 65 -0.71 7.99 25.10
CA SER A 65 -1.77 9.01 25.04
C SER A 65 -2.49 9.10 23.68
N TYR A 66 -2.13 8.26 22.71
CA TYR A 66 -2.81 8.28 21.43
C TYR A 66 -4.31 7.98 21.55
N PRO A 67 -5.16 8.55 20.66
CA PRO A 67 -6.59 8.28 20.66
C PRO A 67 -6.86 6.77 20.62
N GLU A 68 -7.81 6.30 21.43
CA GLU A 68 -8.13 4.86 21.56
C GLU A 68 -8.47 4.24 20.20
N VAL A 69 -9.21 4.96 19.36
CA VAL A 69 -9.60 4.50 18.03
C VAL A 69 -8.39 4.27 17.10
N VAL A 70 -7.31 5.02 17.28
CA VAL A 70 -6.06 4.86 16.50
C VAL A 70 -5.30 3.62 17.00
N LYS A 71 -5.21 3.44 18.32
CA LYS A 71 -4.59 2.23 18.91
C LYS A 71 -5.33 0.98 18.49
N GLU A 72 -6.66 1.02 18.53
CA GLU A 72 -7.54 -0.07 18.10
C GLU A 72 -7.32 -0.40 16.62
N ALA A 73 -7.40 0.60 15.72
CA ALA A 73 -7.20 0.41 14.29
C ALA A 73 -5.82 -0.20 13.98
N ALA A 74 -4.77 0.32 14.61
CA ALA A 74 -3.42 -0.17 14.43
C ALA A 74 -3.23 -1.62 14.90
N LEU A 75 -3.68 -1.95 16.13
CA LEU A 75 -3.51 -3.28 16.71
C LEU A 75 -4.37 -4.35 16.04
N PHE A 76 -5.63 -4.05 15.78
CA PHE A 76 -6.57 -5.07 15.30
C PHE A 76 -6.28 -5.49 13.86
N ASN A 77 -5.85 -4.57 13.01
CA ASN A 77 -5.47 -4.89 11.64
C ASN A 77 -4.16 -5.71 11.54
N LEU A 78 -3.35 -5.80 12.61
CA LEU A 78 -2.22 -6.75 12.67
C LEU A 78 -2.69 -8.21 12.60
N ALA A 79 -3.95 -8.51 12.87
CA ALA A 79 -4.53 -9.83 12.67
C ALA A 79 -4.35 -10.35 11.24
N THR A 80 -4.25 -9.47 10.25
CA THR A 80 -3.96 -9.80 8.85
C THR A 80 -2.65 -10.58 8.72
N LEU A 81 -1.58 -10.19 9.45
CA LEU A 81 -0.29 -10.87 9.45
C LEU A 81 -0.34 -12.28 10.08
N ARG A 82 -1.38 -12.58 10.84
CA ARG A 82 -1.59 -13.88 11.49
C ARG A 82 -2.67 -14.72 10.78
N SER A 83 -3.32 -14.17 9.78
CA SER A 83 -4.31 -14.86 8.96
C SER A 83 -3.64 -15.63 7.81
N GLN A 84 -4.45 -16.35 7.04
CA GLN A 84 -3.99 -17.02 5.83
C GLN A 84 -3.71 -16.06 4.67
N THR A 85 -3.93 -14.75 4.85
CA THR A 85 -3.53 -13.73 3.88
C THR A 85 -2.02 -13.76 3.63
N VAL A 86 -1.22 -14.09 4.65
CA VAL A 86 0.23 -14.16 4.53
C VAL A 86 0.78 -15.55 4.79
N PHE A 87 1.91 -15.85 4.18
CA PHE A 87 2.71 -17.06 4.45
C PHE A 87 4.17 -16.83 4.09
N ARG A 88 5.04 -17.73 4.54
CA ARG A 88 6.45 -17.72 4.18
C ARG A 88 6.81 -18.98 3.42
N LEU A 89 7.51 -18.82 2.30
CA LEU A 89 8.11 -19.94 1.56
C LEU A 89 9.26 -20.58 2.35
N PRO A 90 9.65 -21.84 2.08
CA PRO A 90 10.81 -22.46 2.70
C PRO A 90 12.10 -21.64 2.57
N SER A 91 12.25 -20.88 1.51
CA SER A 91 13.35 -19.92 1.29
C SER A 91 13.35 -18.72 2.24
N GLY A 92 12.30 -18.55 3.05
CA GLY A 92 12.13 -17.43 3.97
C GLY A 92 11.35 -16.24 3.42
N HIS A 93 11.11 -16.18 2.12
CA HIS A 93 10.37 -15.06 1.49
C HIS A 93 8.92 -15.02 1.97
N MET A 94 8.51 -13.85 2.41
CA MET A 94 7.12 -13.56 2.72
C MET A 94 6.33 -13.35 1.44
N MET A 95 5.21 -14.02 1.34
CA MET A 95 4.25 -13.90 0.26
C MET A 95 2.87 -13.60 0.82
N GLY A 96 2.02 -12.96 0.02
CA GLY A 96 0.66 -12.62 0.44
C GLY A 96 -0.37 -12.76 -0.67
N TRP A 97 -1.56 -13.12 -0.24
CA TRP A 97 -2.79 -12.81 -0.95
C TRP A 97 -3.14 -11.34 -0.66
N GLU A 98 -4.12 -10.79 -1.35
CA GLU A 98 -4.67 -9.49 -0.93
C GLU A 98 -5.55 -9.65 0.31
N GLY A 99 -6.29 -10.73 0.38
CA GLY A 99 -7.13 -11.15 1.49
C GLY A 99 -7.41 -12.64 1.42
N VAL A 100 -8.34 -13.13 2.23
CA VAL A 100 -8.76 -14.55 2.23
C VAL A 100 -10.26 -14.69 2.13
N MET A 101 -10.68 -15.74 1.44
CA MET A 101 -12.04 -16.27 1.43
C MET A 101 -12.10 -17.56 2.25
N ASP A 102 -13.27 -18.15 2.40
CA ASP A 102 -13.46 -19.35 3.23
C ASP A 102 -12.66 -20.57 2.75
N ARG A 103 -12.38 -20.68 1.45
CA ARG A 103 -11.75 -21.86 0.85
C ARG A 103 -10.41 -21.58 0.18
N PHE A 104 -10.11 -20.33 -0.14
CA PHE A 104 -8.89 -19.93 -0.87
C PHE A 104 -8.54 -18.48 -0.56
N GLY A 105 -7.34 -18.07 -0.94
CA GLY A 105 -6.94 -16.67 -0.89
C GLY A 105 -7.60 -15.85 -1.99
N SER A 106 -7.76 -14.57 -1.75
CA SER A 106 -8.28 -13.61 -2.72
C SER A 106 -7.12 -12.91 -3.40
N CYS A 107 -7.10 -12.88 -4.73
CA CYS A 107 -6.12 -12.17 -5.54
C CYS A 107 -4.66 -12.51 -5.17
N GLU A 108 -4.06 -13.42 -5.92
CA GLU A 108 -2.72 -13.95 -5.67
C GLU A 108 -1.58 -12.96 -5.95
N GLY A 109 -0.37 -13.37 -5.59
CA GLY A 109 0.86 -12.83 -6.15
C GLY A 109 1.49 -11.68 -5.41
N SER A 110 1.17 -11.44 -4.14
CA SER A 110 1.69 -10.28 -3.38
C SER A 110 1.49 -8.98 -4.15
N CYS A 111 0.27 -8.77 -4.63
CA CYS A 111 -0.11 -7.68 -5.53
C CYS A 111 0.50 -6.35 -5.13
N THR A 112 1.39 -5.79 -5.97
CA THR A 112 2.21 -4.63 -5.62
C THR A 112 1.36 -3.40 -5.28
N HIS A 113 0.29 -3.14 -6.06
CA HIS A 113 -0.56 -1.98 -5.84
C HIS A 113 -1.54 -2.14 -4.66
N VAL A 114 -1.60 -3.30 -4.01
CA VAL A 114 -2.29 -3.50 -2.73
C VAL A 114 -1.30 -3.47 -1.58
N TRP A 115 -0.19 -4.20 -1.69
CA TRP A 115 0.84 -4.26 -0.65
C TRP A 115 1.66 -2.96 -0.52
N ASN A 116 1.50 -1.98 -1.43
CA ASN A 116 2.06 -0.65 -1.26
C ASN A 116 1.41 0.15 -0.12
N TYR A 117 0.18 -0.19 0.25
CA TYR A 117 -0.56 0.47 1.33
C TYR A 117 -0.22 -0.10 2.71
N GLU A 118 0.34 -1.31 2.75
CA GLU A 118 0.71 -1.97 3.98
C GLU A 118 1.89 -1.26 4.66
N THR A 119 1.72 -0.87 5.92
CA THR A 119 2.72 -0.11 6.67
C THR A 119 3.16 -0.76 7.98
N ALA A 120 2.52 -1.83 8.43
CA ALA A 120 2.87 -2.47 9.71
C ALA A 120 4.16 -3.30 9.61
N THR A 121 4.31 -4.12 8.56
CA THR A 121 5.44 -5.03 8.42
C THR A 121 6.81 -4.33 8.44
N PRO A 122 7.05 -3.22 7.71
CA PRO A 122 8.36 -2.60 7.69
C PRO A 122 8.80 -2.03 9.04
N TYR A 123 7.87 -1.58 9.86
CA TYR A 123 8.18 -1.04 11.18
C TYR A 123 8.28 -2.11 12.27
N LEU A 124 7.52 -3.20 12.16
CA LEU A 124 7.47 -4.26 13.16
C LEU A 124 8.33 -5.47 12.81
N PHE A 125 8.47 -5.79 11.52
CA PHE A 125 9.10 -7.00 11.02
C PHE A 125 9.97 -6.69 9.78
N GLY A 126 10.89 -5.74 9.91
CA GLY A 126 11.68 -5.20 8.79
C GLY A 126 12.39 -6.25 7.94
N GLU A 127 12.89 -7.33 8.54
CA GLU A 127 13.51 -8.43 7.78
C GLU A 127 12.50 -9.17 6.88
N LEU A 128 11.24 -9.31 7.30
CA LEU A 128 10.20 -9.86 6.44
C LEU A 128 9.87 -8.90 5.29
N ALA A 129 9.80 -7.61 5.56
CA ALA A 129 9.58 -6.59 4.52
C ALA A 129 10.67 -6.64 3.45
N LYS A 130 11.95 -6.77 3.83
CA LYS A 130 13.07 -6.94 2.88
C LYS A 130 12.90 -8.17 1.99
N THR A 131 12.36 -9.29 2.51
CA THR A 131 12.14 -10.48 1.68
C THR A 131 11.08 -10.26 0.60
N MET A 132 10.07 -9.43 0.86
CA MET A 132 9.10 -9.04 -0.16
C MET A 132 9.76 -8.19 -1.25
N ARG A 133 10.64 -7.25 -0.86
CA ARG A 133 11.44 -6.45 -1.83
C ARG A 133 12.31 -7.34 -2.70
N ASP A 134 12.91 -8.38 -2.12
CA ASP A 134 13.68 -9.34 -2.90
C ASP A 134 12.84 -10.04 -3.98
N VAL A 135 11.62 -10.48 -3.63
CA VAL A 135 10.69 -11.05 -4.62
C VAL A 135 10.35 -10.05 -5.71
N GLU A 136 10.00 -8.82 -5.35
CA GLU A 136 9.60 -7.79 -6.31
C GLU A 136 10.73 -7.43 -7.29
N PHE A 137 11.92 -7.16 -6.77
CA PHE A 137 13.04 -6.66 -7.57
C PHE A 137 13.85 -7.75 -8.28
N ASN A 138 14.05 -8.92 -7.64
CA ASN A 138 14.96 -9.95 -8.14
C ASN A 138 14.25 -11.15 -8.77
N TYR A 139 12.98 -11.39 -8.47
CA TYR A 139 12.23 -12.50 -9.04
C TYR A 139 11.11 -12.04 -9.99
N ALA A 140 10.35 -10.99 -9.63
CA ALA A 140 9.20 -10.54 -10.42
C ALA A 140 9.55 -9.51 -11.50
N THR A 141 10.76 -8.96 -11.49
CA THR A 141 11.24 -7.95 -12.44
C THR A 141 11.96 -8.59 -13.62
N LYS A 142 11.61 -8.18 -14.84
CA LYS A 142 12.23 -8.60 -16.10
C LYS A 142 13.48 -7.79 -16.42
N GLU A 143 14.25 -8.25 -17.41
CA GLU A 143 15.49 -7.58 -17.87
C GLU A 143 15.27 -6.14 -18.35
N ASN A 144 14.10 -5.83 -18.93
CA ASN A 144 13.75 -4.48 -19.38
C ASN A 144 13.23 -3.57 -18.24
N GLY A 145 13.16 -4.07 -17.01
CA GLY A 145 12.68 -3.33 -15.85
C GLY A 145 11.17 -3.41 -15.58
N LEU A 146 10.41 -4.14 -16.41
CA LEU A 146 9.01 -4.43 -16.12
C LEU A 146 8.92 -5.27 -14.85
N MET A 147 8.24 -4.77 -13.83
CA MET A 147 7.89 -5.52 -12.62
C MET A 147 6.47 -6.04 -12.75
N ASN A 148 6.27 -7.36 -12.73
CA ASN A 148 4.92 -7.90 -12.68
C ASN A 148 4.23 -7.46 -11.39
N PHE A 149 3.02 -6.94 -11.50
CA PHE A 149 2.29 -6.50 -10.33
C PHE A 149 1.85 -7.66 -9.42
N ARG A 150 1.85 -8.89 -9.94
CA ARG A 150 1.58 -10.15 -9.23
C ARG A 150 2.68 -11.16 -9.50
N ALA A 151 3.38 -11.61 -8.47
CA ALA A 151 4.43 -12.61 -8.58
C ALA A 151 3.84 -14.01 -8.69
N SER A 152 4.17 -14.75 -9.75
CA SER A 152 3.78 -16.16 -9.89
C SER A 152 4.57 -17.06 -8.93
N LEU A 153 4.08 -18.26 -8.67
CA LEU A 153 4.76 -19.31 -7.91
C LEU A 153 4.89 -20.59 -8.74
N PRO A 154 5.99 -21.34 -8.59
CA PRO A 154 7.13 -21.11 -7.71
C PRO A 154 7.91 -19.84 -8.09
N LEU A 155 8.83 -19.35 -7.23
CA LEU A 155 9.56 -18.08 -7.45
C LEU A 155 10.34 -18.04 -8.78
N SER A 156 10.77 -19.18 -9.31
CA SER A 156 11.38 -19.28 -10.66
C SER A 156 10.45 -18.81 -11.77
N GLU A 157 9.17 -18.68 -11.51
CA GLU A 157 8.13 -18.24 -12.44
C GLU A 157 7.59 -16.84 -12.13
N ALA A 158 8.11 -16.17 -11.10
CA ALA A 158 7.56 -14.91 -10.59
C ALA A 158 7.47 -13.81 -11.67
N SER A 159 8.39 -13.81 -12.66
CA SER A 159 8.41 -12.87 -13.77
C SER A 159 7.56 -13.30 -14.99
N LYS A 160 6.78 -14.38 -14.92
CA LYS A 160 5.97 -14.90 -16.05
C LYS A 160 4.82 -13.94 -16.32
N GLY A 161 4.54 -12.97 -16.19
CA GLY A 161 3.49 -12.04 -16.61
C GLY A 161 4.05 -10.94 -17.52
N ASN A 162 3.18 -10.13 -18.06
CA ASN A 162 3.53 -8.94 -18.84
C ASN A 162 2.72 -7.72 -18.39
N ASN A 163 2.26 -7.71 -17.16
CA ASN A 163 1.35 -6.68 -16.69
C ASN A 163 1.97 -5.90 -15.52
N PRO A 164 2.60 -4.75 -15.78
CA PRO A 164 3.05 -3.85 -14.72
C PRO A 164 1.89 -2.98 -14.26
N ALA A 165 1.79 -2.72 -12.95
CA ALA A 165 0.94 -1.67 -12.42
C ALA A 165 1.78 -0.42 -12.17
N ALA A 166 1.33 0.74 -12.66
CA ALA A 166 2.10 1.97 -12.58
C ALA A 166 2.31 2.45 -11.14
N ASP A 167 1.24 2.45 -10.33
CA ASP A 167 1.28 2.69 -8.89
C ASP A 167 2.09 1.61 -8.16
N GLY A 168 1.88 0.35 -8.55
CA GLY A 168 2.57 -0.80 -7.97
C GLY A 168 4.08 -0.68 -8.09
N GLN A 169 4.58 -0.46 -9.31
CA GLN A 169 6.00 -0.39 -9.60
C GLN A 169 6.67 0.82 -8.94
N MET A 170 6.06 2.00 -9.00
CA MET A 170 6.59 3.21 -8.36
C MET A 170 6.56 3.11 -6.84
N GLY A 171 5.49 2.56 -6.27
CA GLY A 171 5.39 2.34 -4.82
C GLY A 171 6.41 1.33 -4.30
N CYS A 172 6.75 0.28 -5.06
CA CYS A 172 7.82 -0.66 -4.69
C CYS A 172 9.18 0.05 -4.58
N ILE A 173 9.45 1.05 -5.44
CA ILE A 173 10.66 1.88 -5.35
C ILE A 173 10.67 2.70 -4.06
N MET A 174 9.55 3.27 -3.65
CA MET A 174 9.46 4.00 -2.38
C MET A 174 9.61 3.05 -1.18
N LYS A 175 9.07 1.83 -1.27
CA LYS A 175 9.22 0.83 -0.21
C LYS A 175 10.67 0.38 -0.03
N ILE A 176 11.42 0.08 -1.08
CA ILE A 176 12.82 -0.33 -0.93
C ILE A 176 13.67 0.79 -0.35
N TYR A 177 13.36 2.05 -0.67
CA TYR A 177 13.97 3.22 -0.02
C TYR A 177 13.64 3.24 1.48
N ARG A 178 12.37 3.03 1.86
CA ARG A 178 11.92 2.99 3.26
C ARG A 178 12.64 1.89 4.05
N GLU A 179 12.68 0.65 3.54
CA GLU A 179 13.36 -0.47 4.20
C GLU A 179 14.86 -0.22 4.33
N TRP A 180 15.51 0.41 3.35
CA TRP A 180 16.89 0.83 3.48
C TRP A 180 17.07 1.89 4.58
N GLN A 181 16.21 2.92 4.62
CA GLN A 181 16.26 3.94 5.67
C GLN A 181 16.05 3.32 7.06
N LEU A 182 15.02 2.48 7.24
CA LEU A 182 14.71 1.86 8.52
C LEU A 182 15.79 0.90 9.00
N SER A 183 16.41 0.13 8.10
CA SER A 183 17.42 -0.85 8.48
C SER A 183 18.83 -0.27 8.60
N GLY A 184 19.16 0.79 7.86
CA GLY A 184 20.53 1.27 7.69
C GLY A 184 21.45 0.31 6.95
N ASP A 185 20.88 -0.71 6.28
CA ASP A 185 21.60 -1.77 5.60
C ASP A 185 22.04 -1.32 4.20
N ASN A 186 23.26 -0.81 4.12
CA ASN A 186 23.82 -0.33 2.85
C ASN A 186 24.13 -1.47 1.87
N ASP A 187 24.37 -2.69 2.34
CA ASP A 187 24.56 -3.84 1.46
C ASP A 187 23.22 -4.25 0.82
N PHE A 188 22.12 -4.16 1.55
CA PHE A 188 20.78 -4.34 0.99
C PHE A 188 20.54 -3.37 -0.18
N LEU A 189 20.82 -2.08 -0.01
CA LEU A 189 20.70 -1.11 -1.11
C LEU A 189 21.64 -1.45 -2.26
N LYS A 190 22.93 -1.70 -1.97
CA LYS A 190 23.94 -1.99 -2.98
C LYS A 190 23.58 -3.22 -3.84
N ASN A 191 23.10 -4.28 -3.20
CA ASN A 191 22.74 -5.52 -3.90
C ASN A 191 21.52 -5.34 -4.81
N ASN A 192 20.62 -4.41 -4.48
CA ASN A 192 19.41 -4.14 -5.25
C ASN A 192 19.54 -2.95 -6.21
N TRP A 193 20.64 -2.17 -6.14
CA TRP A 193 20.76 -0.89 -6.85
C TRP A 193 20.57 -1.01 -8.37
N GLY A 194 21.15 -2.04 -8.98
CA GLY A 194 20.99 -2.31 -10.41
C GLY A 194 19.52 -2.50 -10.81
N GLN A 195 18.78 -3.25 -10.02
CA GLN A 195 17.37 -3.51 -10.26
C GLN A 195 16.51 -2.27 -10.00
N VAL A 196 16.78 -1.50 -8.95
CA VAL A 196 16.08 -0.22 -8.69
C VAL A 196 16.17 0.71 -9.89
N LYS A 197 17.37 0.85 -10.49
CA LYS A 197 17.54 1.66 -11.69
C LYS A 197 16.76 1.13 -12.88
N LYS A 198 16.78 -0.18 -13.11
CA LYS A 198 16.01 -0.83 -14.20
C LYS A 198 14.51 -0.58 -14.03
N VAL A 199 14.01 -0.80 -12.83
CA VAL A 199 12.59 -0.66 -12.49
C VAL A 199 12.10 0.78 -12.73
N LEU A 200 12.85 1.78 -12.25
CA LEU A 200 12.49 3.18 -12.53
C LEU A 200 12.60 3.51 -14.02
N SER A 201 13.67 3.05 -14.68
CA SER A 201 13.91 3.34 -16.09
C SER A 201 12.87 2.72 -17.04
N TYR A 202 12.08 1.76 -16.57
CA TYR A 202 10.95 1.24 -17.34
C TYR A 202 9.92 2.33 -17.70
N ALA A 203 9.75 3.33 -16.83
CA ALA A 203 8.90 4.48 -17.16
C ALA A 203 9.38 5.27 -18.39
N TRP A 204 10.69 5.21 -18.70
CA TRP A 204 11.37 6.00 -19.73
C TRP A 204 11.63 5.25 -21.04
N ILE A 205 11.17 4.02 -21.18
CA ILE A 205 11.26 3.32 -22.47
C ILE A 205 10.41 4.06 -23.51
N GLU A 206 10.72 3.86 -24.77
CA GLU A 206 9.91 4.42 -25.85
C GLU A 206 8.46 4.03 -25.68
N LYS A 207 7.55 5.04 -25.67
CA LYS A 207 6.10 4.86 -25.38
C LYS A 207 5.79 4.29 -23.99
N GLY A 208 6.72 4.36 -23.06
CA GLY A 208 6.50 4.09 -21.64
C GLY A 208 5.71 5.22 -20.96
N TRP A 209 5.54 5.09 -19.66
CA TRP A 209 4.72 6.04 -18.87
C TRP A 209 5.24 7.47 -18.86
N ASP A 210 6.56 7.69 -18.98
CA ASP A 210 7.22 8.99 -19.15
C ASP A 210 8.29 8.83 -20.26
N GLY A 211 7.86 8.39 -21.45
CA GLY A 211 8.75 8.06 -22.56
C GLY A 211 9.46 9.27 -23.14
N ASN A 212 8.88 10.47 -23.04
CA ASN A 212 9.48 11.74 -23.45
C ASN A 212 10.40 12.34 -22.36
N GLN A 213 10.42 11.78 -21.15
CA GLN A 213 11.25 12.16 -20.02
C GLN A 213 11.07 13.63 -19.61
N ASP A 214 9.83 14.07 -19.51
CA ASP A 214 9.48 15.40 -19.02
C ASP A 214 9.06 15.41 -17.53
N GLY A 215 8.95 14.22 -16.90
CA GLY A 215 8.57 14.03 -15.51
C GLY A 215 7.07 13.80 -15.30
N VAL A 216 6.29 13.69 -16.37
CA VAL A 216 4.84 13.48 -16.31
C VAL A 216 4.50 12.06 -16.73
N MET A 217 3.74 11.34 -15.90
CA MET A 217 3.24 10.02 -16.30
C MET A 217 2.05 10.16 -17.23
N GLU A 218 2.20 9.57 -18.37
CA GLU A 218 1.20 9.50 -19.45
C GLU A 218 0.97 8.03 -19.86
N GLY A 219 0.35 7.80 -20.97
CA GLY A 219 0.15 6.47 -21.52
C GLY A 219 -0.90 5.66 -20.79
N SER A 220 -0.82 4.35 -20.97
CA SER A 220 -1.72 3.38 -20.35
C SER A 220 -1.18 2.98 -18.98
N GLN A 221 -1.88 3.32 -17.92
CA GLN A 221 -1.45 3.15 -16.53
C GLN A 221 -2.40 2.22 -15.81
N HIS A 222 -2.10 0.91 -15.84
CA HIS A 222 -2.79 -0.06 -14.99
C HIS A 222 -2.54 0.26 -13.52
N ASN A 223 -3.58 0.19 -12.70
CA ASN A 223 -3.52 0.65 -11.31
C ASN A 223 -4.51 -0.09 -10.41
N THR A 224 -4.49 0.23 -9.13
CA THR A 224 -5.28 -0.40 -8.07
C THR A 224 -6.80 -0.27 -8.23
N MET A 225 -7.29 0.53 -9.17
CA MET A 225 -8.71 0.58 -9.53
C MET A 225 -9.10 -0.52 -10.53
N ASP A 226 -8.18 -1.45 -10.83
CA ASP A 226 -8.30 -2.53 -11.81
C ASP A 226 -8.67 -2.05 -13.22
N VAL A 227 -8.21 -0.86 -13.57
CA VAL A 227 -8.41 -0.23 -14.88
C VAL A 227 -7.10 0.37 -15.38
N ASN A 228 -7.08 0.71 -16.66
CA ASN A 228 -6.02 1.52 -17.23
C ASN A 228 -6.46 2.98 -17.28
N TYR A 229 -5.77 3.85 -16.54
CA TYR A 229 -5.91 5.30 -16.77
C TYR A 229 -5.09 5.73 -17.96
N PHE A 230 -5.65 6.63 -18.77
CA PHE A 230 -5.00 7.18 -19.96
C PHE A 230 -4.73 8.67 -19.74
N GLY A 231 -3.47 9.03 -19.68
CA GLY A 231 -3.01 10.39 -19.48
C GLY A 231 -2.68 10.76 -18.04
N PRO A 232 -2.19 11.99 -17.85
CA PRO A 232 -1.73 12.47 -16.56
C PRO A 232 -2.86 12.51 -15.52
N ASN A 233 -2.58 11.92 -14.35
CA ASN A 233 -3.51 11.87 -13.24
C ASN A 233 -2.77 11.96 -11.90
N PRO A 234 -3.42 12.44 -10.83
CA PRO A 234 -2.76 12.66 -9.55
C PRO A 234 -2.30 11.37 -8.88
N GLN A 235 -3.09 10.30 -8.94
CA GLN A 235 -2.77 9.06 -8.25
C GLN A 235 -1.43 8.48 -8.71
N MET A 236 -1.24 8.30 -10.01
CA MET A 236 0.02 7.79 -10.58
C MET A 236 1.13 8.83 -10.50
N GLY A 237 0.80 10.10 -10.74
CA GLY A 237 1.77 11.20 -10.70
C GLY A 237 2.46 11.33 -9.35
N PHE A 238 1.72 11.30 -8.23
CA PHE A 238 2.32 11.38 -6.90
C PHE A 238 3.16 10.15 -6.55
N TRP A 239 2.77 8.95 -6.97
CA TRP A 239 3.63 7.77 -6.83
C TRP A 239 4.95 7.93 -7.59
N TYR A 240 4.90 8.44 -8.81
CA TYR A 240 6.08 8.66 -9.63
C TYR A 240 7.00 9.74 -9.04
N MET A 241 6.45 10.86 -8.60
CA MET A 241 7.23 11.91 -7.93
C MET A 241 7.93 11.37 -6.66
N GLY A 242 7.23 10.55 -5.89
CA GLY A 242 7.80 9.88 -4.73
C GLY A 242 8.93 8.93 -5.10
N ALA A 243 8.76 8.13 -6.15
CA ALA A 243 9.80 7.23 -6.66
C ALA A 243 11.04 7.99 -7.15
N LEU A 244 10.86 9.09 -7.89
CA LEU A 244 11.97 9.94 -8.36
C LEU A 244 12.79 10.51 -7.19
N LYS A 245 12.12 11.04 -6.14
CA LYS A 245 12.80 11.53 -4.94
C LYS A 245 13.53 10.43 -4.17
N ALA A 246 12.89 9.28 -4.01
CA ALA A 246 13.50 8.12 -3.35
C ALA A 246 14.77 7.67 -4.07
N VAL A 247 14.70 7.56 -5.42
CA VAL A 247 15.85 7.15 -6.23
C VAL A 247 16.92 8.23 -6.27
N GLU A 248 16.59 9.52 -6.28
CA GLU A 248 17.59 10.58 -6.12
C GLU A 248 18.41 10.37 -4.85
N LYS A 249 17.76 10.13 -3.70
CA LYS A 249 18.44 9.89 -2.42
C LYS A 249 19.31 8.62 -2.46
N MET A 250 18.78 7.53 -2.97
CA MET A 250 19.55 6.28 -3.15
C MET A 250 20.74 6.48 -4.09
N SER A 251 20.57 7.22 -5.20
CA SER A 251 21.66 7.54 -6.15
C SER A 251 22.80 8.31 -5.49
N ILE A 252 22.48 9.26 -4.63
CA ILE A 252 23.49 10.02 -3.87
C ILE A 252 24.30 9.08 -2.98
N ALA A 253 23.63 8.19 -2.23
CA ALA A 253 24.29 7.20 -1.39
C ALA A 253 25.18 6.24 -2.21
N MET A 254 24.72 5.85 -3.40
CA MET A 254 25.45 4.99 -4.35
C MET A 254 26.50 5.73 -5.16
N LYS A 255 26.67 7.04 -4.96
CA LYS A 255 27.61 7.93 -5.68
C LYS A 255 27.34 8.01 -7.20
N ASP A 256 26.13 7.70 -7.63
CA ASP A 256 25.67 7.82 -9.03
C ASP A 256 25.09 9.23 -9.27
N LYS A 257 25.99 10.21 -9.38
CA LYS A 257 25.64 11.62 -9.52
C LYS A 257 24.80 11.93 -10.76
N SER A 258 25.04 11.22 -11.85
CA SER A 258 24.32 11.44 -13.11
C SER A 258 22.87 11.00 -12.98
N PHE A 259 22.62 9.85 -12.37
CA PHE A 259 21.27 9.33 -12.15
C PHE A 259 20.52 10.17 -11.11
N ALA A 260 21.19 10.62 -10.04
CA ALA A 260 20.63 11.55 -9.07
C ALA A 260 20.16 12.85 -9.73
N LYS A 261 21.00 13.45 -10.60
CA LYS A 261 20.65 14.68 -11.33
C LYS A 261 19.45 14.45 -12.25
N LYS A 262 19.40 13.33 -12.96
CA LYS A 262 18.26 12.98 -13.83
C LYS A 262 16.97 12.90 -13.03
N CYS A 263 16.95 12.13 -11.93
CA CYS A 263 15.76 11.98 -11.09
C CYS A 263 15.30 13.31 -10.52
N ARG A 264 16.22 14.15 -10.02
CA ARG A 264 15.91 15.50 -9.54
C ARG A 264 15.25 16.36 -10.60
N THR A 265 15.83 16.41 -11.79
CA THR A 265 15.32 17.23 -12.89
C THR A 265 13.91 16.80 -13.31
N LEU A 266 13.66 15.48 -13.39
CA LEU A 266 12.34 14.96 -13.73
C LEU A 266 11.33 15.26 -12.60
N PHE A 267 11.75 15.10 -11.34
CA PHE A 267 10.92 15.46 -10.19
C PHE A 267 10.52 16.93 -10.21
N GLU A 268 11.48 17.85 -10.37
CA GLU A 268 11.20 19.29 -10.35
C GLU A 268 10.21 19.67 -11.45
N LYS A 269 10.44 19.21 -12.69
CA LYS A 269 9.54 19.47 -13.81
C LYS A 269 8.15 18.85 -13.62
N GLY A 270 8.09 17.57 -13.22
CA GLY A 270 6.82 16.87 -13.07
C GLY A 270 5.98 17.42 -11.92
N SER A 271 6.61 17.77 -10.79
CA SER A 271 5.93 18.39 -9.64
C SER A 271 5.30 19.73 -10.02
N GLU A 272 6.08 20.62 -10.65
CA GLU A 272 5.59 21.92 -11.14
C GLU A 272 4.44 21.74 -12.15
N TRP A 273 4.64 20.85 -13.12
CA TRP A 273 3.64 20.58 -14.15
C TRP A 273 2.30 20.06 -13.56
N MET A 274 2.38 19.17 -12.57
CA MET A 274 1.17 18.64 -11.90
C MET A 274 0.40 19.72 -11.16
N ASP A 275 1.09 20.58 -10.44
CA ASP A 275 0.47 21.69 -9.71
C ASP A 275 -0.19 22.70 -10.67
N GLU A 276 0.46 23.01 -11.80
CA GLU A 276 -0.06 23.95 -12.78
C GLU A 276 -1.20 23.38 -13.65
N ASN A 277 -1.15 22.06 -13.93
CA ASN A 277 -1.98 21.47 -14.95
C ASN A 277 -3.08 20.55 -14.42
N LEU A 278 -2.90 19.91 -13.26
CA LEU A 278 -3.89 19.01 -12.70
C LEU A 278 -4.67 19.62 -11.54
N PHE A 279 -4.11 20.59 -10.82
CA PHE A 279 -4.81 21.25 -9.72
C PHE A 279 -5.85 22.24 -10.23
N ASN A 280 -7.13 22.02 -9.88
CA ASN A 280 -8.25 22.83 -10.35
C ASN A 280 -8.67 23.96 -9.40
N GLY A 281 -7.87 24.24 -8.37
CA GLY A 281 -8.16 25.21 -7.31
C GLY A 281 -8.78 24.61 -6.05
N GLU A 282 -9.24 23.34 -6.11
CA GLU A 282 -9.78 22.61 -4.96
C GLU A 282 -9.09 21.24 -4.77
N TYR A 283 -8.85 20.52 -5.85
CA TYR A 283 -8.22 19.18 -5.85
C TYR A 283 -7.57 18.89 -7.21
N TYR A 284 -6.81 17.80 -7.32
CA TYR A 284 -6.18 17.41 -8.58
C TYR A 284 -7.12 16.55 -9.42
N GLU A 285 -7.12 16.79 -10.74
CA GLU A 285 -7.95 16.11 -11.74
C GLU A 285 -7.12 15.20 -12.64
N HIS A 286 -7.79 14.24 -13.27
CA HIS A 286 -7.21 13.40 -14.32
C HIS A 286 -7.47 14.03 -15.70
N LYS A 287 -6.41 14.35 -16.44
CA LYS A 287 -6.48 14.77 -17.84
C LYS A 287 -6.45 13.55 -18.74
N ILE A 288 -7.62 13.13 -19.21
CA ILE A 288 -7.75 11.95 -20.08
C ILE A 288 -7.17 12.28 -21.46
N THR A 289 -6.28 11.40 -21.97
CA THR A 289 -5.70 11.46 -23.31
C THR A 289 -6.27 10.34 -24.20
N ASP A 290 -6.20 10.53 -25.53
CA ASP A 290 -6.66 9.52 -26.49
C ASP A 290 -5.72 8.32 -26.49
N PRO A 291 -6.20 7.09 -26.17
CA PRO A 291 -5.39 5.88 -26.19
C PRO A 291 -4.77 5.55 -27.55
N LYS A 292 -5.30 6.09 -28.65
CA LYS A 292 -4.72 5.88 -30.02
C LYS A 292 -3.29 6.37 -30.16
N THR A 293 -2.78 7.19 -29.23
CA THR A 293 -1.41 7.65 -29.20
C THR A 293 -0.43 6.61 -28.67
N PHE A 294 -0.89 5.45 -28.15
CA PHE A 294 -0.05 4.42 -27.53
C PHE A 294 -0.07 3.10 -28.30
N GLU A 295 1.10 2.60 -28.70
CA GLU A 295 1.23 1.42 -29.59
C GLU A 295 1.03 0.05 -28.90
N PHE A 296 1.07 -0.02 -27.59
CA PHE A 296 1.00 -1.30 -26.85
C PHE A 296 -0.41 -1.74 -26.46
N LEU A 297 -1.42 -1.04 -26.96
CA LEU A 297 -2.81 -1.36 -26.64
C LEU A 297 -3.40 -2.32 -27.67
N ASP A 298 -4.12 -3.31 -27.23
CA ASP A 298 -4.96 -4.11 -28.12
C ASP A 298 -6.12 -3.24 -28.62
N MET A 299 -5.95 -2.71 -29.84
CA MET A 299 -6.97 -1.85 -30.47
C MET A 299 -8.27 -2.60 -30.77
N ASN A 300 -8.34 -3.92 -30.53
CA ASN A 300 -9.58 -4.70 -30.59
C ASN A 300 -10.31 -4.71 -29.24
N ASP A 301 -9.64 -4.34 -28.16
CA ASP A 301 -10.28 -4.16 -26.86
C ASP A 301 -11.27 -2.97 -26.94
N PRO A 302 -12.55 -3.17 -26.66
CA PRO A 302 -13.55 -2.10 -26.69
C PRO A 302 -13.23 -0.97 -25.72
N ASP A 303 -12.59 -1.23 -24.58
CA ASP A 303 -12.22 -0.25 -23.57
C ASP A 303 -11.09 0.69 -24.05
N VAL A 304 -10.29 0.26 -25.02
CA VAL A 304 -9.26 1.08 -25.67
C VAL A 304 -9.82 2.01 -26.73
N LYS A 305 -10.93 1.67 -27.38
CA LYS A 305 -11.53 2.47 -28.46
C LYS A 305 -12.26 3.71 -27.93
N ILE A 306 -12.84 3.59 -26.75
CA ILE A 306 -13.49 4.69 -26.02
C ILE A 306 -12.93 4.58 -24.60
N PRO A 307 -12.09 5.52 -24.14
CA PRO A 307 -11.54 5.41 -22.77
C PRO A 307 -12.67 5.44 -21.74
N GLY A 308 -13.24 4.29 -21.49
CA GLY A 308 -14.16 4.02 -20.40
C GLY A 308 -13.39 3.92 -19.07
N PHE A 309 -14.10 3.88 -17.98
CA PHE A 309 -13.57 3.62 -16.64
C PHE A 309 -12.47 4.60 -16.17
N GLN A 310 -12.57 5.86 -16.59
CA GLN A 310 -11.62 6.90 -16.21
C GLN A 310 -12.10 7.68 -14.98
N LEU A 311 -11.22 8.52 -14.40
CA LEU A 311 -11.55 9.41 -13.29
C LEU A 311 -12.07 10.78 -13.78
N GLY A 312 -11.41 11.39 -14.78
CA GLY A 312 -11.72 12.73 -15.26
C GLY A 312 -11.67 13.78 -14.15
N GLN A 313 -12.71 14.59 -14.03
CA GLN A 313 -12.83 15.64 -13.01
C GLN A 313 -13.31 15.13 -11.63
N GLY A 314 -13.09 13.86 -11.34
CA GLY A 314 -13.45 13.27 -10.04
C GLY A 314 -12.48 13.65 -8.93
N CYS A 315 -13.03 13.94 -7.74
CA CYS A 315 -12.26 14.02 -6.51
C CYS A 315 -12.05 12.60 -5.97
N LEU A 316 -10.88 12.03 -6.20
CA LEU A 316 -10.54 10.68 -5.77
C LEU A 316 -10.02 10.71 -4.33
N VAL A 317 -10.48 9.80 -3.47
CA VAL A 317 -9.98 9.67 -2.09
C VAL A 317 -8.48 9.39 -2.05
N ASP A 318 -7.99 8.64 -3.03
CA ASP A 318 -6.62 8.14 -3.11
C ASP A 318 -5.67 9.01 -3.97
N GLN A 319 -6.10 10.19 -4.38
CA GLN A 319 -5.33 11.03 -5.29
C GLN A 319 -3.97 11.47 -4.75
N LEU A 320 -3.79 11.53 -3.43
CA LEU A 320 -2.56 11.92 -2.74
C LEU A 320 -1.84 10.76 -2.05
N VAL A 321 -2.10 9.51 -2.43
CA VAL A 321 -1.48 8.34 -1.80
C VAL A 321 0.05 8.34 -1.91
N GLY A 322 0.61 8.79 -3.03
CA GLY A 322 2.06 8.95 -3.19
C GLY A 322 2.64 10.01 -2.24
N GLN A 323 1.89 11.11 -2.00
CA GLN A 323 2.28 12.12 -1.02
C GLN A 323 2.24 11.59 0.43
N TYR A 324 1.19 10.84 0.78
CA TYR A 324 1.11 10.13 2.05
C TYR A 324 2.33 9.22 2.27
N MET A 325 2.69 8.41 1.28
CA MET A 325 3.86 7.55 1.35
C MET A 325 5.17 8.35 1.42
N ALA A 326 5.26 9.51 0.77
CA ALA A 326 6.42 10.39 0.86
C ALA A 326 6.63 10.94 2.27
N HIS A 327 5.57 11.28 2.97
CA HIS A 327 5.66 11.68 4.39
C HIS A 327 6.18 10.53 5.26
N LEU A 328 5.66 9.31 5.09
CA LEU A 328 6.15 8.11 5.81
C LEU A 328 7.63 7.82 5.53
N CYS A 329 8.09 8.09 4.31
CA CYS A 329 9.47 7.90 3.89
C CYS A 329 10.40 9.07 4.27
N GLY A 330 9.90 10.15 4.86
CA GLY A 330 10.69 11.35 5.15
C GLY A 330 11.18 12.09 3.89
N LEU A 331 10.45 11.94 2.76
CA LEU A 331 10.79 12.59 1.49
C LEU A 331 10.23 14.02 1.37
N GLY A 332 9.32 14.42 2.27
CA GLY A 332 8.68 15.73 2.27
C GLY A 332 7.60 15.87 1.17
N TYR A 333 7.30 17.10 0.80
CA TYR A 333 6.28 17.39 -0.18
C TYR A 333 6.71 17.01 -1.61
N LEU A 334 5.76 16.48 -2.36
CA LEU A 334 5.92 16.09 -3.78
C LEU A 334 5.27 17.11 -4.74
N GLY A 335 4.44 18.01 -4.23
CA GLY A 335 3.80 19.11 -4.92
C GLY A 335 3.71 20.31 -3.99
N ASP A 336 2.98 21.36 -4.39
CA ASP A 336 2.77 22.55 -3.57
C ASP A 336 1.99 22.20 -2.30
N LYS A 337 2.53 22.60 -1.16
CA LYS A 337 1.94 22.32 0.16
C LYS A 337 0.50 22.81 0.28
N LYS A 338 0.19 24.01 -0.26
CA LYS A 338 -1.15 24.60 -0.13
C LYS A 338 -2.14 23.84 -1.00
N ASN A 339 -1.73 23.40 -2.20
CA ASN A 339 -2.55 22.58 -3.08
C ASN A 339 -2.86 21.23 -2.40
N ILE A 340 -1.86 20.59 -1.78
CA ILE A 340 -2.02 19.34 -1.03
C ILE A 340 -3.01 19.53 0.13
N GLN A 341 -2.82 20.56 0.94
CA GLN A 341 -3.73 20.89 2.06
C GLN A 341 -5.16 21.17 1.59
N THR A 342 -5.30 21.92 0.49
CA THR A 342 -6.61 22.23 -0.10
C THR A 342 -7.28 20.96 -0.63
N THR A 343 -6.50 20.06 -1.24
CA THR A 343 -6.99 18.78 -1.72
C THR A 343 -7.48 17.87 -0.57
N MET A 344 -6.76 17.81 0.54
CA MET A 344 -7.21 17.03 1.71
C MET A 344 -8.54 17.57 2.28
N LYS A 345 -8.71 18.89 2.34
CA LYS A 345 -10.01 19.51 2.70
C LYS A 345 -11.12 19.17 1.70
N SER A 346 -10.80 19.13 0.42
CA SER A 346 -11.76 18.76 -0.62
C SER A 346 -12.16 17.28 -0.56
N ILE A 347 -11.23 16.38 -0.25
CA ILE A 347 -11.54 14.97 0.00
C ILE A 347 -12.54 14.85 1.15
N MET A 348 -12.28 15.50 2.29
CA MET A 348 -13.24 15.49 3.40
C MET A 348 -14.59 16.08 2.99
N LYS A 349 -14.59 17.23 2.34
CA LYS A 349 -15.82 17.96 1.92
C LYS A 349 -16.69 17.17 0.93
N TYR A 350 -16.08 16.48 -0.03
CA TYR A 350 -16.81 15.91 -1.17
C TYR A 350 -16.98 14.40 -1.09
N ASN A 351 -16.12 13.69 -0.35
CA ASN A 351 -16.12 12.23 -0.30
C ASN A 351 -16.63 11.69 1.04
N PHE A 352 -16.60 12.48 2.14
CA PHE A 352 -17.14 11.99 3.40
C PHE A 352 -18.68 12.00 3.36
N VAL A 353 -19.27 10.84 3.62
CA VAL A 353 -20.71 10.62 3.67
C VAL A 353 -21.06 10.14 5.07
N GLU A 354 -21.97 10.85 5.75
CA GLU A 354 -22.38 10.54 7.12
C GLU A 354 -23.40 9.40 7.21
N ASP A 355 -24.16 9.17 6.14
CA ASP A 355 -25.27 8.22 6.09
C ASP A 355 -25.40 7.62 4.69
N PHE A 356 -25.16 6.32 4.57
CA PHE A 356 -25.24 5.57 3.31
C PHE A 356 -26.62 4.97 3.03
N SER A 357 -27.65 5.23 3.83
CA SER A 357 -29.00 4.66 3.67
C SER A 357 -29.63 4.91 2.30
N ARG A 358 -29.23 6.00 1.64
CA ARG A 358 -29.72 6.39 0.31
C ARG A 358 -28.67 6.34 -0.78
N HIS A 359 -27.48 5.79 -0.44
CA HIS A 359 -26.39 5.72 -1.39
C HIS A 359 -26.59 4.55 -2.36
N PHE A 360 -26.49 4.85 -3.67
CA PHE A 360 -26.46 3.80 -4.70
C PHE A 360 -25.05 3.25 -4.81
N ASN A 361 -24.94 1.92 -4.66
CA ASN A 361 -23.67 1.22 -4.82
C ASN A 361 -23.65 0.45 -6.14
N ASN A 362 -22.62 0.72 -6.95
CA ASN A 362 -22.49 0.12 -8.28
C ASN A 362 -22.08 -1.36 -8.22
N MET A 363 -21.22 -1.74 -7.29
CA MET A 363 -20.67 -3.09 -7.20
C MET A 363 -20.78 -3.66 -5.78
N ARG A 364 -19.73 -3.51 -4.95
CA ARG A 364 -19.63 -4.10 -3.61
C ARG A 364 -20.02 -3.08 -2.54
N SER A 365 -20.64 -3.53 -1.47
CA SER A 365 -21.06 -2.68 -0.35
C SER A 365 -20.30 -3.04 0.90
N TYR A 366 -19.35 -2.19 1.29
CA TYR A 366 -18.60 -2.32 2.55
C TYR A 366 -19.13 -1.37 3.64
N VAL A 367 -19.98 -0.42 3.25
CA VAL A 367 -20.70 0.50 4.12
C VAL A 367 -22.19 0.40 3.81
N MET A 368 -23.04 0.33 4.84
CA MET A 368 -24.47 0.09 4.67
C MET A 368 -25.29 0.88 5.69
N GLY A 369 -26.51 1.26 5.30
CA GLY A 369 -27.45 1.92 6.19
C GLY A 369 -26.95 3.25 6.72
N ASP A 370 -27.05 3.46 8.00
CA ASP A 370 -26.65 4.68 8.74
C ASP A 370 -25.14 4.78 9.03
N GLU A 371 -24.34 3.95 8.40
CA GLU A 371 -22.88 4.01 8.55
C GLU A 371 -22.28 5.18 7.77
N ALA A 372 -21.13 5.68 8.25
CA ALA A 372 -20.37 6.74 7.62
C ALA A 372 -19.07 6.23 7.00
N GLY A 373 -18.52 6.97 6.02
CA GLY A 373 -17.22 6.65 5.41
C GLY A 373 -16.81 7.61 4.30
N LEU A 374 -15.56 7.46 3.83
CA LEU A 374 -15.02 8.19 2.69
C LEU A 374 -15.28 7.42 1.39
N LEU A 375 -16.14 7.98 0.55
CA LEU A 375 -16.45 7.47 -0.77
C LEU A 375 -15.20 7.49 -1.68
N MET A 376 -15.02 6.45 -2.52
CA MET A 376 -13.87 6.34 -3.42
C MET A 376 -13.71 7.55 -4.32
N ALA A 377 -14.79 8.03 -4.95
CA ALA A 377 -14.75 9.24 -5.76
C ALA A 377 -16.08 9.97 -5.76
N SER A 378 -16.01 11.30 -5.84
CA SER A 378 -17.14 12.20 -6.04
C SER A 378 -16.88 13.12 -7.25
N TRP A 379 -17.94 13.64 -7.85
CA TRP A 379 -17.83 14.53 -9.03
C TRP A 379 -18.56 15.85 -8.80
N PRO A 380 -18.04 16.75 -7.99
CA PRO A 380 -18.70 18.04 -7.75
C PRO A 380 -18.78 18.92 -8.98
N LYS A 381 -17.93 18.68 -10.01
CA LYS A 381 -17.85 19.46 -11.24
C LYS A 381 -18.43 18.76 -12.48
N GLY A 382 -18.93 17.53 -12.32
CA GLY A 382 -19.52 16.76 -13.42
C GLY A 382 -18.89 15.38 -13.59
N ARG A 383 -19.72 14.34 -13.59
CA ARG A 383 -19.31 12.94 -13.67
C ARG A 383 -19.23 12.49 -15.13
N LEU A 384 -18.24 11.64 -15.42
CA LEU A 384 -18.18 10.85 -16.65
C LEU A 384 -19.39 9.93 -16.76
N GLU A 385 -19.80 9.60 -17.98
CA GLU A 385 -20.85 8.63 -18.23
C GLU A 385 -20.48 7.25 -17.69
N VAL A 386 -19.24 6.82 -17.92
CA VAL A 386 -18.69 5.55 -17.45
C VAL A 386 -17.42 5.80 -16.64
N PRO A 387 -17.54 6.06 -15.33
CA PRO A 387 -16.39 6.20 -14.43
C PRO A 387 -15.79 4.83 -14.09
N PHE A 388 -14.61 4.80 -13.45
CA PHE A 388 -13.98 3.55 -13.00
C PHE A 388 -14.91 2.75 -12.04
N PRO A 389 -14.85 1.40 -12.03
CA PRO A 389 -15.89 0.55 -11.43
C PRO A 389 -16.14 0.78 -9.93
N TYR A 390 -15.08 1.11 -9.17
CA TYR A 390 -15.14 1.21 -7.70
C TYR A 390 -15.55 2.58 -7.16
N PHE A 391 -15.98 3.50 -8.03
CA PHE A 391 -16.24 4.89 -7.67
C PHE A 391 -17.23 5.09 -6.52
N SER A 392 -18.20 4.20 -6.38
CA SER A 392 -19.26 4.27 -5.38
C SER A 392 -18.99 3.43 -4.13
N GLU A 393 -17.82 2.82 -4.02
CA GLU A 393 -17.43 1.99 -2.89
C GLU A 393 -16.74 2.80 -1.78
N VAL A 394 -16.63 2.20 -0.60
CA VAL A 394 -15.86 2.70 0.54
C VAL A 394 -14.96 1.57 0.99
N MET A 395 -13.65 1.80 0.98
CA MET A 395 -12.66 0.77 1.27
C MET A 395 -11.71 1.25 2.36
N THR A 396 -11.62 0.53 3.48
CA THR A 396 -10.95 0.99 4.71
C THR A 396 -9.49 1.39 4.50
N GLY A 397 -8.75 0.66 3.66
CA GLY A 397 -7.35 0.98 3.41
C GLY A 397 -7.14 2.34 2.75
N PHE A 398 -8.00 2.72 1.82
CA PHE A 398 -7.97 4.06 1.20
C PHE A 398 -8.39 5.14 2.18
N GLU A 399 -9.43 4.87 2.99
CA GLU A 399 -9.85 5.77 4.06
C GLU A 399 -8.72 6.05 5.06
N TYR A 400 -7.96 5.01 5.47
CA TYR A 400 -6.79 5.19 6.34
C TYR A 400 -5.70 6.03 5.70
N CYS A 401 -5.37 5.82 4.43
CA CYS A 401 -4.36 6.63 3.74
C CYS A 401 -4.77 8.10 3.67
N ALA A 402 -6.03 8.39 3.37
CA ALA A 402 -6.57 9.76 3.35
C ALA A 402 -6.56 10.38 4.75
N ALA A 403 -7.05 9.65 5.77
CA ALA A 403 -7.05 10.11 7.16
C ALA A 403 -5.64 10.42 7.67
N VAL A 404 -4.66 9.54 7.38
CA VAL A 404 -3.26 9.78 7.77
C VAL A 404 -2.65 10.94 6.97
N GLY A 405 -3.01 11.11 5.71
CA GLY A 405 -2.68 12.31 4.93
C GLY A 405 -3.20 13.57 5.62
N MET A 406 -4.44 13.56 6.12
CA MET A 406 -5.02 14.66 6.91
C MET A 406 -4.24 14.91 8.21
N LEU A 407 -3.79 13.86 8.92
CA LEU A 407 -2.93 14.02 10.11
C LEU A 407 -1.64 14.77 9.78
N TYR A 408 -0.96 14.43 8.69
CA TYR A 408 0.27 15.12 8.26
C TYR A 408 0.03 16.59 7.90
N GLU A 409 -1.17 16.92 7.43
CA GLU A 409 -1.56 18.29 7.09
C GLU A 409 -2.20 19.08 8.26
N GLY A 410 -2.24 18.49 9.47
CA GLY A 410 -2.75 19.14 10.68
C GLY A 410 -4.28 19.17 10.79
N MET A 411 -4.98 18.33 10.03
CA MET A 411 -6.45 18.15 10.05
C MET A 411 -6.82 16.98 10.97
N GLU A 412 -6.46 17.05 12.24
CA GLU A 412 -6.58 15.93 13.18
C GLU A 412 -8.04 15.53 13.43
N GLU A 413 -8.94 16.51 13.60
CA GLU A 413 -10.37 16.26 13.84
C GLU A 413 -11.01 15.50 12.67
N ASP A 414 -10.73 15.91 11.43
CA ASP A 414 -11.23 15.25 10.22
C ASP A 414 -10.66 13.83 10.11
N ALA A 415 -9.36 13.67 10.36
CA ALA A 415 -8.70 12.37 10.34
C ALA A 415 -9.31 11.39 11.36
N LEU A 416 -9.50 11.85 12.60
CA LEU A 416 -10.11 11.03 13.65
C LEU A 416 -11.58 10.72 13.34
N THR A 417 -12.30 11.63 12.72
CA THR A 417 -13.67 11.38 12.22
C THR A 417 -13.70 10.23 11.23
N CYS A 418 -12.78 10.21 10.26
CA CYS A 418 -12.66 9.11 9.31
C CYS A 418 -12.30 7.78 9.98
N ILE A 419 -11.29 7.76 10.85
CA ILE A 419 -10.87 6.55 11.57
C ILE A 419 -11.99 6.03 12.46
N ASN A 420 -12.70 6.91 13.16
CA ASN A 420 -13.89 6.54 13.95
C ASN A 420 -15.00 5.92 13.09
N ALA A 421 -15.26 6.49 11.91
CA ALA A 421 -16.25 5.93 10.98
C ALA A 421 -15.88 4.49 10.58
N ILE A 422 -14.61 4.21 10.28
CA ILE A 422 -14.13 2.85 9.98
C ILE A 422 -14.36 1.92 11.18
N ARG A 423 -13.89 2.31 12.37
CA ARG A 423 -13.92 1.42 13.53
C ARG A 423 -15.34 1.15 14.03
N ARG A 424 -16.26 2.12 13.92
CA ARG A 424 -17.69 1.91 14.23
C ARG A 424 -18.37 0.91 13.29
N ARG A 425 -17.84 0.69 12.09
CA ARG A 425 -18.32 -0.37 11.19
C ARG A 425 -17.81 -1.76 11.60
N HIS A 426 -16.72 -1.81 12.38
CA HIS A 426 -16.03 -3.03 12.81
C HIS A 426 -15.96 -3.12 14.36
N ASP A 427 -17.08 -2.92 15.00
CA ASP A 427 -17.20 -2.78 16.46
C ASP A 427 -17.44 -4.10 17.20
N GLY A 428 -17.43 -5.24 16.49
CA GLY A 428 -17.72 -6.55 17.04
C GLY A 428 -19.21 -6.93 17.09
N ALA A 429 -20.10 -5.94 17.03
CA ALA A 429 -21.54 -6.17 16.89
C ALA A 429 -21.98 -6.19 15.44
N LYS A 430 -21.51 -5.25 14.64
CA LYS A 430 -21.81 -5.16 13.20
C LYS A 430 -20.89 -6.07 12.37
N ARG A 431 -19.57 -5.96 12.54
CA ARG A 431 -18.56 -6.76 11.84
C ARG A 431 -17.42 -7.13 12.78
N ASN A 432 -16.65 -8.14 12.36
CA ASN A 432 -15.46 -8.60 13.08
C ASN A 432 -14.43 -7.45 13.19
N PRO A 433 -14.02 -7.05 14.42
CA PRO A 433 -13.09 -5.94 14.61
C PRO A 433 -11.66 -6.24 14.15
N PHE A 434 -11.31 -7.50 13.95
CA PHE A 434 -9.99 -7.96 13.52
C PHE A 434 -9.93 -8.26 12.02
N SER A 435 -11.00 -7.98 11.28
CA SER A 435 -11.10 -8.30 9.85
C SER A 435 -11.83 -7.20 9.10
N GLU A 436 -11.08 -6.22 8.62
CA GLU A 436 -11.60 -5.22 7.70
C GLU A 436 -11.51 -5.79 6.28
N SER A 437 -12.67 -6.06 5.69
CA SER A 437 -12.77 -6.72 4.40
C SER A 437 -12.77 -5.71 3.26
N GLU A 438 -12.13 -6.10 2.15
CA GLU A 438 -12.26 -5.48 0.83
C GLU A 438 -12.49 -6.60 -0.20
N CYS A 439 -11.54 -6.97 -1.05
CA CYS A 439 -11.62 -8.19 -1.83
C CYS A 439 -11.13 -9.38 -0.98
N GLY A 440 -11.96 -9.86 -0.06
CA GLY A 440 -11.63 -10.89 0.94
C GLY A 440 -11.50 -10.35 2.36
N HIS A 441 -11.46 -11.27 3.32
CA HIS A 441 -11.27 -10.99 4.74
C HIS A 441 -9.80 -10.75 5.06
N HIS A 442 -9.51 -10.08 6.19
CA HIS A 442 -8.14 -9.76 6.61
C HIS A 442 -7.33 -9.18 5.45
N TYR A 443 -7.87 -8.12 4.84
CA TYR A 443 -7.31 -7.54 3.64
C TYR A 443 -6.03 -6.76 3.93
N ALA A 444 -4.99 -6.95 3.12
CA ALA A 444 -3.66 -6.41 3.40
C ALA A 444 -3.63 -4.88 3.51
N ARG A 445 -4.45 -4.18 2.69
CA ARG A 445 -4.53 -2.72 2.65
C ARG A 445 -5.00 -2.11 3.97
N SER A 446 -5.79 -2.83 4.77
CA SER A 446 -6.24 -2.34 6.08
C SER A 446 -5.10 -2.04 7.05
N MET A 447 -3.93 -2.68 6.86
CA MET A 447 -2.73 -2.42 7.64
C MET A 447 -2.09 -1.03 7.38
N ALA A 448 -2.66 -0.23 6.46
CA ALA A 448 -2.37 1.21 6.36
C ALA A 448 -2.69 1.94 7.67
N SER A 449 -3.61 1.41 8.48
CA SER A 449 -3.95 1.95 9.81
C SER A 449 -2.76 2.13 10.75
N TRP A 450 -1.70 1.30 10.63
CA TRP A 450 -0.48 1.43 11.43
C TRP A 450 0.20 2.79 11.26
N SER A 451 0.12 3.38 10.07
CA SER A 451 0.72 4.68 9.77
C SER A 451 0.13 5.84 10.57
N ALA A 452 -1.06 5.70 11.15
CA ALA A 452 -1.63 6.72 12.03
C ALA A 452 -0.78 6.92 13.30
N ILE A 453 -0.22 5.83 13.85
CA ILE A 453 0.74 5.90 14.97
C ILE A 453 2.00 6.68 14.54
N ILE A 454 2.50 6.40 13.34
CA ILE A 454 3.70 7.06 12.80
C ILE A 454 3.46 8.56 12.59
N ALA A 455 2.29 8.93 12.04
CA ALA A 455 1.94 10.33 11.80
C ALA A 455 1.73 11.12 13.09
N LEU A 456 0.99 10.56 14.06
CA LEU A 456 0.73 11.21 15.35
C LEU A 456 2.02 11.42 16.19
N SER A 457 2.95 10.48 16.11
CA SER A 457 4.26 10.62 16.78
C SER A 457 5.25 11.47 15.99
N GLU A 458 4.93 11.88 14.77
CA GLU A 458 5.90 12.46 13.82
C GLU A 458 7.18 11.63 13.73
N PHE A 459 7.04 10.31 13.93
CA PHE A 459 8.18 9.40 13.96
C PHE A 459 8.90 9.39 12.62
N GLN A 460 10.17 9.75 12.65
CA GLN A 460 11.10 9.61 11.54
C GLN A 460 12.36 8.91 12.05
N TYR A 461 12.76 7.88 11.36
CA TYR A 461 13.95 7.12 11.69
C TYR A 461 14.78 6.85 10.44
N SER A 462 16.07 7.09 10.55
CA SER A 462 17.06 6.72 9.53
C SER A 462 18.20 5.94 10.17
N GLY A 463 18.24 4.65 9.95
CA GLY A 463 19.39 3.81 10.32
C GLY A 463 20.62 4.17 9.48
N VAL A 464 20.44 4.76 8.31
CA VAL A 464 21.51 5.26 7.43
C VAL A 464 22.21 6.44 8.06
N ASP A 465 21.45 7.45 8.47
CA ASP A 465 21.97 8.68 9.09
C ASP A 465 22.13 8.56 10.62
N LYS A 466 21.71 7.41 11.18
CA LYS A 466 21.67 7.17 12.63
C LYS A 466 20.90 8.26 13.37
N SER A 467 19.78 8.65 12.83
CA SER A 467 18.92 9.72 13.35
C SER A 467 17.53 9.18 13.68
N MET A 468 16.96 9.74 14.74
CA MET A 468 15.58 9.50 15.14
C MET A 468 14.94 10.81 15.54
N LYS A 469 13.76 11.09 15.01
CA LYS A 469 12.91 12.19 15.45
C LYS A 469 11.59 11.59 15.93
N ILE A 470 11.16 12.01 17.07
CA ILE A 470 9.83 11.75 17.62
C ILE A 470 9.35 13.03 18.28
N THR A 471 8.12 13.39 18.08
CA THR A 471 7.52 14.56 18.72
C THR A 471 6.50 14.07 19.74
N ASP A 472 6.66 14.52 20.98
CA ASP A 472 5.65 14.31 22.00
C ASP A 472 4.55 15.37 21.76
N ARG A 473 3.52 14.98 21.02
CA ARG A 473 2.30 15.78 20.97
C ARG A 473 1.45 15.31 22.14
N PRO A 474 1.14 16.17 23.13
CA PRO A 474 0.10 15.84 24.09
C PRO A 474 -1.19 15.59 23.28
N GLY A 475 -1.73 14.39 23.44
CA GLY A 475 -3.04 14.01 22.88
C GLY A 475 -4.16 14.82 23.53
#